data_86d0096ea473dda188ba32e8d250f46c
#
_entry.id   86d0096ea473dda188ba32e8d250f46c
#
_cell.length_a   1.000
_cell.length_b   1.000
_cell.length_c   1.000
_cell.angle_alpha   90.00
_cell.angle_beta   90.00
_cell.angle_gamma   90.00
#
_symmetry.space_group_name_H-M   'P 1'
#
loop_
_entity.id
_entity.type
_entity.pdbx_description
1 polymer ?
#
loop_
_entity_poly.entity_id
_entity_poly.type
_entity_poly.pdbx_seq_one_letter_code
_entity_poly.pdbx_strand_id
1 'polypeptide(L)'
;MGDGSLGSGGRGNSGGGGGGGGGSRPEWLQQYDLIGKIGEGTYGLVFLARIKPPSTNRGKYIAIKKFKQSKDGDGVSPTAIREIMLLREISHENVVKLVNVHINPVDMSLYLAFDYADHDLYEIIRHHRDKVNQAINPYTVKSLLWQLLNGLNYLHSNWIIHRDLKPSNILVMGEGEEQGVVKIADFGLARVYQAPLKPLSDNGVVVTIWYRAPELLLGAKHYTSAVDMWAVGCIFAELLTLKPLFQGQEVKANPNPFQLDQLDKIFKVLGHPTQEKWPMLVNLPHWQSDVQHIQRHKYDDNALGNVVRLSSKNPTFDLLSKMLEYDPQKRITAAQALEHEYFRMEPLPGRNALVPSSPGDKVNYPTRPVDTTTDIEGTTSLQPSQSASSGNAVPGNMPGPHVVTNRPMPRPMHMVGMQRVPPSGMAGYNLNPSGMGGGMNPSGIPMQRGVANQAQQSRRKDPGMGMGGYPPQQKQRRF
;
A
#
# COMPACT_ATOMS: atom_id res chain seq x y z
N MET A 1 19.69 20.54 -74.74
CA MET A 1 21.13 20.82 -74.67
C MET A 1 21.53 20.60 -73.26
N GLY A 2 22.11 19.61 -72.87
CA GLY A 2 23.27 18.82 -73.17
C GLY A 2 23.66 18.28 -71.81
N ASP A 3 23.58 16.98 -71.64
CA ASP A 3 24.70 16.03 -71.57
C ASP A 3 25.47 16.18 -70.25
N GLY A 4 25.55 15.19 -69.38
CA GLY A 4 26.04 13.86 -69.62
C GLY A 4 27.22 13.65 -68.69
N SER A 5 27.26 12.65 -67.90
CA SER A 5 28.35 11.70 -67.85
C SER A 5 28.38 10.85 -66.59
N LEU A 6 28.41 9.59 -66.85
CA LEU A 6 28.66 8.46 -65.96
C LEU A 6 30.12 8.43 -65.47
N GLY A 7 30.30 7.86 -64.28
CA GLY A 7 31.60 7.46 -63.74
C GLY A 7 31.45 6.61 -62.51
N SER A 8 31.38 5.42 -62.66
CA SER A 8 31.80 4.10 -62.14
C SER A 8 32.84 4.07 -61.04
N GLY A 9 32.50 3.28 -60.03
CA GLY A 9 33.35 2.23 -59.52
C GLY A 9 34.24 2.52 -58.28
N GLY A 10 33.92 1.85 -57.21
CA GLY A 10 34.85 1.71 -56.07
C GLY A 10 34.27 0.76 -55.01
N ARG A 11 34.51 -0.54 -55.20
CA ARG A 11 34.36 -1.53 -54.13
C ARG A 11 35.44 -1.30 -53.08
N GLY A 12 35.01 -1.20 -51.77
CA GLY A 12 35.89 -1.18 -50.62
C GLY A 12 35.25 -1.87 -49.46
N ASN A 13 35.72 -2.93 -49.16
CA ASN A 13 35.67 -4.04 -48.23
C ASN A 13 35.29 -3.71 -46.77
N SER A 14 34.38 -4.52 -46.24
CA SER A 14 34.21 -5.08 -44.89
C SER A 14 35.16 -4.62 -43.78
N GLY A 15 34.56 -4.09 -42.72
CA GLY A 15 35.11 -4.06 -41.38
C GLY A 15 33.95 -4.25 -40.40
N GLY A 16 33.79 -5.48 -39.92
CA GLY A 16 32.85 -5.80 -38.83
C GLY A 16 33.32 -5.15 -37.54
N GLY A 17 32.53 -4.21 -37.06
CA GLY A 17 32.64 -3.68 -35.72
C GLY A 17 31.38 -4.05 -34.95
N GLY A 18 31.49 -4.99 -34.05
CA GLY A 18 30.42 -5.35 -33.09
C GLY A 18 30.08 -4.14 -32.25
N GLY A 19 29.03 -3.45 -32.62
CA GLY A 19 28.41 -2.42 -31.79
C GLY A 19 27.56 -3.08 -30.72
N GLY A 20 28.06 -3.13 -29.51
CA GLY A 20 27.26 -3.41 -28.33
C GLY A 20 26.08 -2.44 -28.33
N GLY A 21 24.86 -2.99 -28.29
CA GLY A 21 23.61 -2.24 -28.21
C GLY A 21 23.50 -1.47 -26.89
N GLY A 22 24.12 -0.31 -26.81
CA GLY A 22 23.81 0.71 -25.82
C GLY A 22 22.48 1.34 -26.24
N GLY A 23 21.37 0.83 -25.74
CA GLY A 23 20.07 1.47 -25.90
C GLY A 23 20.18 2.93 -25.49
N SER A 24 19.91 3.85 -26.43
CA SER A 24 19.95 5.28 -26.13
C SER A 24 18.95 5.55 -25.02
N ARG A 25 19.41 6.19 -23.92
CA ARG A 25 18.55 6.59 -22.82
C ARG A 25 17.36 7.36 -23.37
N PRO A 26 16.11 7.06 -22.87
CA PRO A 26 14.91 7.77 -23.31
C PRO A 26 15.11 9.28 -23.23
N GLU A 27 14.64 10.03 -24.24
CA GLU A 27 14.84 11.50 -24.34
C GLU A 27 14.36 12.22 -23.09
N TRP A 28 13.20 11.83 -22.54
CA TRP A 28 12.64 12.44 -21.33
C TRP A 28 13.57 12.31 -20.12
N LEU A 29 14.39 11.22 -20.03
CA LEU A 29 15.32 11.00 -18.94
C LEU A 29 16.50 11.97 -18.96
N GLN A 30 16.75 12.65 -20.09
CA GLN A 30 17.80 13.67 -20.19
C GLN A 30 17.50 14.88 -19.29
N GLN A 31 16.23 15.10 -18.90
CA GLN A 31 15.81 16.18 -17.99
C GLN A 31 16.21 15.92 -16.54
N TYR A 32 16.65 14.70 -16.20
CA TYR A 32 16.91 14.27 -14.84
C TYR A 32 18.29 13.64 -14.67
N ASP A 33 18.90 13.91 -13.50
CA ASP A 33 20.02 13.13 -12.98
C ASP A 33 19.46 12.02 -12.10
N LEU A 34 19.47 10.79 -12.58
CA LEU A 34 19.05 9.63 -11.79
C LEU A 34 20.09 9.34 -10.71
N ILE A 35 19.65 9.20 -9.46
CA ILE A 35 20.52 8.98 -8.31
C ILE A 35 20.50 7.49 -7.91
N GLY A 36 19.33 6.88 -7.82
CA GLY A 36 19.20 5.46 -7.50
C GLY A 36 17.78 5.05 -7.11
N LYS A 37 17.58 3.77 -6.88
CA LYS A 37 16.31 3.21 -6.44
C LYS A 37 16.08 3.50 -4.95
N ILE A 38 14.90 3.99 -4.59
CA ILE A 38 14.48 4.31 -3.22
C ILE A 38 13.31 3.46 -2.73
N GLY A 39 12.72 2.63 -3.60
CA GLY A 39 11.63 1.77 -3.21
C GLY A 39 11.23 0.79 -4.31
N GLU A 40 10.57 -0.28 -3.86
CA GLU A 40 9.93 -1.25 -4.73
C GLU A 40 8.60 -1.65 -4.08
N GLY A 41 7.53 -1.61 -4.87
CA GLY A 41 6.20 -1.96 -4.42
C GLY A 41 5.49 -2.90 -5.38
N THR A 42 4.23 -3.19 -5.06
CA THR A 42 3.37 -4.06 -5.87
C THR A 42 3.26 -3.57 -7.32
N TYR A 43 3.21 -2.26 -7.50
CA TYR A 43 2.94 -1.63 -8.80
C TYR A 43 4.19 -1.21 -9.57
N GLY A 44 5.38 -1.19 -8.96
CA GLY A 44 6.57 -0.75 -9.66
C GLY A 44 7.78 -0.45 -8.79
N LEU A 45 8.76 0.17 -9.43
CA LEU A 45 10.00 0.65 -8.83
C LEU A 45 9.92 2.17 -8.65
N VAL A 46 10.54 2.69 -7.59
CA VAL A 46 10.62 4.13 -7.34
C VAL A 46 12.08 4.55 -7.27
N PHE A 47 12.44 5.57 -8.04
CA PHE A 47 13.78 6.11 -8.15
C PHE A 47 13.85 7.54 -7.64
N LEU A 48 14.94 7.90 -6.99
CA LEU A 48 15.31 9.26 -6.68
C LEU A 48 16.03 9.87 -7.88
N ALA A 49 15.65 11.07 -8.24
CA ALA A 49 16.31 11.84 -9.30
C ALA A 49 16.37 13.32 -8.94
N ARG A 50 17.20 14.08 -9.65
CA ARG A 50 17.33 15.52 -9.52
C ARG A 50 17.05 16.20 -10.86
N ILE A 51 16.29 17.28 -10.85
CA ILE A 51 15.95 18.04 -12.07
C ILE A 51 17.16 18.82 -12.57
N LYS A 52 17.49 18.67 -13.87
CA LYS A 52 18.60 19.36 -14.55
C LYS A 52 18.22 20.78 -15.01
N PRO A 53 19.22 21.66 -15.25
CA PRO A 53 19.00 22.88 -16.04
C PRO A 53 18.51 22.52 -17.47
N PRO A 54 17.75 23.38 -18.13
CA PRO A 54 17.43 24.79 -17.83
C PRO A 54 16.12 24.98 -17.05
N SER A 55 15.56 23.95 -16.41
CA SER A 55 14.30 24.06 -15.65
C SER A 55 14.37 25.11 -14.53
N THR A 56 13.26 25.81 -14.30
CA THR A 56 13.06 26.71 -13.15
C THR A 56 13.18 25.98 -11.81
N ASN A 57 12.88 24.69 -11.79
CA ASN A 57 13.00 23.80 -10.61
C ASN A 57 14.34 23.07 -10.55
N ARG A 58 15.39 23.64 -11.14
CA ARG A 58 16.74 23.07 -11.16
C ARG A 58 17.24 22.71 -9.77
N GLY A 59 17.78 21.49 -9.65
CA GLY A 59 18.33 21.00 -8.39
C GLY A 59 17.32 20.39 -7.42
N LYS A 60 16.00 20.55 -7.66
CA LYS A 60 14.96 19.92 -6.85
C LYS A 60 14.99 18.41 -7.01
N TYR A 61 14.87 17.69 -5.90
CA TYR A 61 14.72 16.25 -5.89
C TYR A 61 13.29 15.86 -6.25
N ILE A 62 13.16 14.76 -7.01
CA ILE A 62 11.90 14.15 -7.41
C ILE A 62 11.97 12.65 -7.21
N ALA A 63 10.80 12.03 -7.03
CA ALA A 63 10.63 10.58 -7.04
C ALA A 63 9.99 10.16 -8.37
N ILE A 64 10.63 9.23 -9.09
CA ILE A 64 10.13 8.70 -10.36
C ILE A 64 9.64 7.28 -10.13
N LYS A 65 8.32 7.06 -10.24
CA LYS A 65 7.67 5.74 -10.13
C LYS A 65 7.56 5.11 -11.52
N LYS A 66 8.29 4.01 -11.77
CA LYS A 66 8.15 3.17 -12.95
C LYS A 66 7.11 2.09 -12.69
N PHE A 67 6.10 2.00 -13.52
CA PHE A 67 5.11 0.92 -13.41
C PHE A 67 5.63 -0.39 -13.99
N LYS A 68 5.33 -1.50 -13.32
CA LYS A 68 5.57 -2.85 -13.87
C LYS A 68 4.66 -3.04 -15.09
N GLN A 69 5.23 -3.51 -16.18
CA GLN A 69 4.46 -3.88 -17.35
C GLN A 69 3.55 -5.07 -17.03
N SER A 70 2.39 -5.12 -17.67
CA SER A 70 1.54 -6.30 -17.63
C SER A 70 2.26 -7.47 -18.28
N LYS A 71 2.18 -8.66 -17.68
CA LYS A 71 2.77 -9.88 -18.24
C LYS A 71 2.12 -10.29 -19.56
N ASP A 72 0.92 -9.80 -19.81
CA ASP A 72 0.09 -10.17 -20.97
C ASP A 72 0.28 -9.20 -22.18
N GLY A 73 1.18 -8.24 -22.06
CA GLY A 73 1.48 -7.29 -23.16
C GLY A 73 0.40 -6.24 -23.43
N ASP A 74 -0.60 -6.11 -22.57
CA ASP A 74 -1.80 -5.28 -22.75
C ASP A 74 -1.56 -3.75 -22.58
N GLY A 75 -0.31 -3.29 -22.65
CA GLY A 75 0.01 -1.85 -22.60
C GLY A 75 -0.01 -1.27 -21.17
N VAL A 76 -0.51 -0.04 -21.03
CA VAL A 76 -0.49 0.70 -19.76
C VAL A 76 -1.51 0.16 -18.78
N SER A 77 -1.09 -0.14 -17.55
CA SER A 77 -1.95 -0.64 -16.48
C SER A 77 -3.15 0.30 -16.22
N PRO A 78 -4.40 -0.24 -16.16
CA PRO A 78 -5.58 0.55 -15.77
C PRO A 78 -5.44 1.25 -14.41
N THR A 79 -4.65 0.66 -13.50
CA THR A 79 -4.31 1.25 -12.19
C THR A 79 -3.48 2.52 -12.36
N ALA A 80 -2.49 2.50 -13.25
CA ALA A 80 -1.66 3.67 -13.56
C ALA A 80 -2.45 4.79 -14.21
N ILE A 81 -3.31 4.46 -15.19
CA ILE A 81 -4.20 5.44 -15.83
C ILE A 81 -5.07 6.13 -14.80
N ARG A 82 -5.67 5.37 -13.90
CA ARG A 82 -6.52 5.91 -12.82
C ARG A 82 -5.73 6.83 -11.88
N GLU A 83 -4.55 6.41 -11.47
CA GLU A 83 -3.68 7.23 -10.61
C GLU A 83 -3.35 8.57 -11.28
N ILE A 84 -3.02 8.56 -12.58
CA ILE A 84 -2.77 9.78 -13.36
C ILE A 84 -4.02 10.67 -13.40
N MET A 85 -5.18 10.11 -13.75
CA MET A 85 -6.42 10.87 -13.88
C MET A 85 -6.78 11.56 -12.57
N LEU A 86 -6.71 10.85 -11.45
CA LEU A 86 -6.99 11.42 -10.13
C LEU A 86 -5.97 12.50 -9.76
N LEU A 87 -4.67 12.22 -9.89
CA LEU A 87 -3.60 13.13 -9.48
C LEU A 87 -3.50 14.40 -10.35
N ARG A 88 -4.07 14.41 -11.55
CA ARG A 88 -4.15 15.62 -12.39
C ARG A 88 -5.29 16.55 -12.02
N GLU A 89 -6.35 16.02 -11.40
CA GLU A 89 -7.54 16.77 -11.01
C GLU A 89 -7.46 17.31 -9.58
N ILE A 90 -6.61 16.73 -8.72
CA ILE A 90 -6.51 17.09 -7.30
C ILE A 90 -5.27 17.95 -7.03
N SER A 91 -5.44 18.96 -6.18
CA SER A 91 -4.35 19.82 -5.72
C SER A 91 -4.60 20.25 -4.27
N HIS A 92 -3.77 19.76 -3.35
CA HIS A 92 -3.84 20.10 -1.94
C HIS A 92 -2.47 19.99 -1.28
N GLU A 93 -2.17 20.80 -0.27
CA GLU A 93 -0.88 20.80 0.42
C GLU A 93 -0.54 19.42 0.99
N ASN A 94 -1.51 18.71 1.55
CA ASN A 94 -1.30 17.39 2.18
C ASN A 94 -1.57 16.21 1.24
N VAL A 95 -1.50 16.42 -0.07
CA VAL A 95 -1.58 15.37 -1.08
C VAL A 95 -0.36 15.47 -1.99
N VAL A 96 0.24 14.33 -2.34
CA VAL A 96 1.40 14.28 -3.23
C VAL A 96 1.06 14.90 -4.59
N LYS A 97 1.96 15.74 -5.10
CA LYS A 97 1.79 16.41 -6.39
C LYS A 97 2.43 15.58 -7.51
N LEU A 98 1.66 15.31 -8.55
CA LEU A 98 2.17 14.78 -9.81
C LEU A 98 2.86 15.91 -10.58
N VAL A 99 4.18 15.79 -10.75
CA VAL A 99 5.01 16.78 -11.44
C VAL A 99 4.97 16.57 -12.95
N ASN A 100 5.12 15.31 -13.37
CA ASN A 100 5.14 14.97 -14.80
C ASN A 100 4.77 13.50 -15.04
N VAL A 101 4.40 13.20 -16.29
CA VAL A 101 4.11 11.85 -16.79
C VAL A 101 4.97 11.60 -18.02
N HIS A 102 5.70 10.50 -18.04
CA HIS A 102 6.54 10.11 -19.16
C HIS A 102 6.20 8.71 -19.64
N ILE A 103 6.20 8.53 -20.95
CA ILE A 103 6.01 7.24 -21.60
C ILE A 103 7.26 6.96 -22.43
N ASN A 104 7.86 5.80 -22.26
CA ASN A 104 8.92 5.35 -23.13
C ASN A 104 8.30 4.76 -24.42
N PRO A 105 8.51 5.37 -25.59
CA PRO A 105 7.85 4.91 -26.82
C PRO A 105 8.36 3.56 -27.33
N VAL A 106 9.51 3.10 -26.86
CA VAL A 106 10.13 1.83 -27.30
C VAL A 106 9.43 0.62 -26.67
N ASP A 107 9.20 0.69 -25.36
CA ASP A 107 8.65 -0.42 -24.57
C ASP A 107 7.32 -0.09 -23.89
N MET A 108 6.75 1.09 -24.19
CA MET A 108 5.51 1.60 -23.61
C MET A 108 5.52 1.67 -22.07
N SER A 109 6.71 1.67 -21.45
CA SER A 109 6.86 1.83 -20.01
C SER A 109 6.39 3.22 -19.58
N LEU A 110 5.64 3.24 -18.45
CA LEU A 110 5.08 4.46 -17.88
C LEU A 110 5.85 4.87 -16.63
N TYR A 111 6.15 6.17 -16.56
CA TYR A 111 6.85 6.78 -15.41
C TYR A 111 6.07 7.99 -14.92
N LEU A 112 5.84 8.06 -13.62
CA LEU A 112 5.24 9.21 -12.95
C LEU A 112 6.28 9.91 -12.08
N ALA A 113 6.47 11.21 -12.29
CA ALA A 113 7.35 12.04 -11.48
C ALA A 113 6.56 12.78 -10.41
N PHE A 114 7.02 12.69 -9.17
CA PHE A 114 6.41 13.31 -7.98
C PHE A 114 7.43 14.19 -7.25
N ASP A 115 6.96 15.13 -6.43
CA ASP A 115 7.82 15.76 -5.44
C ASP A 115 8.39 14.66 -4.51
N TYR A 116 9.69 14.78 -4.21
CA TYR A 116 10.35 13.83 -3.31
C TYR A 116 10.11 14.25 -1.86
N ALA A 117 9.83 13.28 -1.01
CA ALA A 117 9.78 13.43 0.43
C ALA A 117 10.82 12.53 1.09
N ASP A 118 11.56 13.07 2.03
CA ASP A 118 12.70 12.40 2.66
C ASP A 118 12.27 11.27 3.59
N HIS A 119 11.09 11.39 4.21
CA HIS A 119 10.59 10.49 5.23
C HIS A 119 9.20 9.97 4.91
N ASP A 120 8.80 8.91 5.61
CA ASP A 120 7.42 8.44 5.72
C ASP A 120 7.13 8.02 7.18
N LEU A 121 5.85 7.86 7.51
CA LEU A 121 5.48 7.51 8.89
C LEU A 121 6.00 6.15 9.33
N TYR A 122 6.15 5.20 8.41
CA TYR A 122 6.69 3.88 8.75
C TYR A 122 8.11 3.98 9.27
N GLU A 123 9.00 4.71 8.58
CA GLU A 123 10.39 4.92 9.00
C GLU A 123 10.48 5.77 10.27
N ILE A 124 9.64 6.79 10.43
CA ILE A 124 9.58 7.60 11.65
C ILE A 124 9.19 6.72 12.85
N ILE A 125 8.12 5.94 12.75
CA ILE A 125 7.67 5.03 13.81
C ILE A 125 8.75 4.00 14.13
N ARG A 126 9.34 3.38 13.09
CA ARG A 126 10.41 2.40 13.24
C ARG A 126 11.64 2.99 13.94
N HIS A 127 12.03 4.21 13.58
CA HIS A 127 13.14 4.92 14.22
C HIS A 127 12.91 5.11 15.72
N HIS A 128 11.73 5.60 16.10
CA HIS A 128 11.37 5.75 17.51
C HIS A 128 11.32 4.42 18.27
N ARG A 129 10.77 3.38 17.65
CA ARG A 129 10.69 2.05 18.25
C ARG A 129 12.05 1.37 18.42
N ASP A 130 12.89 1.38 17.36
CA ASP A 130 14.05 0.50 17.25
C ASP A 130 15.38 1.22 17.59
N LYS A 131 15.44 2.56 17.47
CA LYS A 131 16.65 3.36 17.67
C LYS A 131 16.57 4.27 18.88
N VAL A 132 15.53 5.09 18.95
CA VAL A 132 15.36 6.08 20.04
C VAL A 132 14.81 5.41 21.30
N ASN A 133 13.98 4.38 21.13
CA ASN A 133 13.26 3.68 22.20
C ASN A 133 12.45 4.64 23.11
N GLN A 134 11.87 5.66 22.51
CA GLN A 134 11.02 6.66 23.15
C GLN A 134 9.78 6.96 22.31
N ALA A 135 8.70 7.34 22.96
CA ALA A 135 7.48 7.78 22.28
C ALA A 135 7.75 9.00 21.39
N ILE A 136 6.98 9.12 20.32
CA ILE A 136 6.99 10.32 19.48
C ILE A 136 6.44 11.50 20.31
N ASN A 137 7.04 12.67 20.14
CA ASN A 137 6.58 13.89 20.83
C ASN A 137 5.09 14.14 20.55
N PRO A 138 4.26 14.45 21.57
CA PRO A 138 2.83 14.71 21.41
C PRO A 138 2.48 15.77 20.37
N TYR A 139 3.28 16.84 20.27
CA TYR A 139 3.12 17.85 19.21
C TYR A 139 3.28 17.24 17.81
N THR A 140 4.34 16.41 17.62
CA THR A 140 4.59 15.72 16.34
C THR A 140 3.45 14.78 15.98
N VAL A 141 3.01 13.95 16.92
CA VAL A 141 1.86 13.05 16.70
C VAL A 141 0.62 13.82 16.27
N LYS A 142 0.30 14.90 17.00
CA LYS A 142 -0.88 15.74 16.74
C LYS A 142 -0.77 16.46 15.39
N SER A 143 0.38 17.02 15.08
CA SER A 143 0.61 17.73 13.81
C SER A 143 0.58 16.79 12.60
N LEU A 144 1.15 15.60 12.71
CA LEU A 144 1.09 14.56 11.66
C LEU A 144 -0.36 14.13 11.41
N LEU A 145 -1.10 13.83 12.48
CA LEU A 145 -2.50 13.41 12.38
C LEU A 145 -3.39 14.52 11.82
N TRP A 146 -3.21 15.76 12.28
CA TRP A 146 -3.98 16.90 11.82
C TRP A 146 -3.80 17.15 10.31
N GLN A 147 -2.56 17.11 9.82
CA GLN A 147 -2.26 17.27 8.40
C GLN A 147 -2.80 16.11 7.56
N LEU A 148 -2.68 14.88 8.05
CA LEU A 148 -3.27 13.70 7.40
C LEU A 148 -4.78 13.85 7.25
N LEU A 149 -5.47 14.31 8.30
CA LEU A 149 -6.92 14.56 8.27
C LEU A 149 -7.29 15.70 7.34
N ASN A 150 -6.48 16.77 7.23
CA ASN A 150 -6.73 17.87 6.27
C ASN A 150 -6.67 17.34 4.82
N GLY A 151 -5.62 16.59 4.48
CA GLY A 151 -5.52 15.95 3.16
C GLY A 151 -6.68 15.01 2.88
N LEU A 152 -7.06 14.21 3.87
CA LEU A 152 -8.15 13.25 3.73
C LEU A 152 -9.53 13.94 3.63
N ASN A 153 -9.77 15.00 4.38
CA ASN A 153 -10.98 15.81 4.27
C ASN A 153 -11.12 16.39 2.86
N TYR A 154 -10.02 16.90 2.28
CA TYR A 154 -10.02 17.37 0.90
C TYR A 154 -10.38 16.25 -0.08
N LEU A 155 -9.79 15.06 0.04
CA LEU A 155 -10.09 13.90 -0.82
C LEU A 155 -11.55 13.50 -0.72
N HIS A 156 -12.07 13.34 0.51
CA HIS A 156 -13.44 12.94 0.76
C HIS A 156 -14.46 13.97 0.28
N SER A 157 -14.17 15.26 0.39
CA SER A 157 -14.99 16.35 -0.15
C SER A 157 -15.03 16.35 -1.69
N ASN A 158 -14.02 15.77 -2.34
CA ASN A 158 -13.96 15.54 -3.78
C ASN A 158 -14.39 14.12 -4.18
N TRP A 159 -15.11 13.41 -3.30
CA TRP A 159 -15.64 12.08 -3.54
C TRP A 159 -14.57 11.02 -3.84
N ILE A 160 -13.34 11.19 -3.34
CA ILE A 160 -12.23 10.26 -3.53
C ILE A 160 -12.01 9.47 -2.23
N ILE A 161 -12.02 8.14 -2.33
CA ILE A 161 -11.61 7.22 -1.27
C ILE A 161 -10.22 6.70 -1.63
N HIS A 162 -9.28 6.78 -0.69
CA HIS A 162 -7.90 6.35 -0.90
C HIS A 162 -7.73 4.82 -0.89
N ARG A 163 -8.31 4.13 0.11
CA ARG A 163 -8.40 2.66 0.27
C ARG A 163 -7.10 1.94 0.65
N ASP A 164 -5.96 2.58 0.63
CA ASP A 164 -4.66 1.98 1.00
C ASP A 164 -3.83 2.89 1.92
N LEU A 165 -4.51 3.54 2.89
CA LEU A 165 -3.81 4.32 3.90
C LEU A 165 -3.05 3.37 4.84
N LYS A 166 -1.75 3.63 4.96
CA LYS A 166 -0.81 2.94 5.86
C LYS A 166 0.40 3.84 6.10
N PRO A 167 1.19 3.63 7.15
CA PRO A 167 2.32 4.51 7.46
C PRO A 167 3.28 4.77 6.32
N SER A 168 3.59 3.78 5.48
CA SER A 168 4.50 3.94 4.33
C SER A 168 3.93 4.79 3.17
N ASN A 169 2.60 5.00 3.13
CA ASN A 169 1.94 5.85 2.13
C ASN A 169 1.70 7.28 2.63
N ILE A 170 2.12 7.59 3.86
CA ILE A 170 2.05 8.92 4.45
C ILE A 170 3.47 9.49 4.49
N LEU A 171 3.78 10.34 3.52
CA LEU A 171 5.08 10.94 3.34
C LEU A 171 5.21 12.18 4.22
N VAL A 172 6.44 12.51 4.62
CA VAL A 172 6.76 13.72 5.38
C VAL A 172 7.97 14.40 4.74
N MET A 173 7.80 15.67 4.40
CA MET A 173 8.85 16.46 3.77
C MET A 173 10.00 16.71 4.76
N GLY A 174 11.23 16.55 4.27
CA GLY A 174 12.44 16.81 5.02
C GLY A 174 12.85 18.27 5.02
N GLU A 175 14.17 18.54 4.94
CA GLU A 175 14.70 19.91 4.99
C GLU A 175 14.17 20.78 3.83
N GLY A 176 13.86 22.04 4.14
CA GLY A 176 13.40 23.04 3.18
C GLY A 176 12.15 23.78 3.64
N GLU A 177 11.53 24.54 2.73
CA GLU A 177 10.35 25.36 3.01
C GLU A 177 9.12 24.56 3.43
N GLU A 178 9.03 23.30 2.99
CA GLU A 178 7.95 22.39 3.31
C GLU A 178 8.32 21.41 4.44
N GLN A 179 9.36 21.66 5.24
CA GLN A 179 9.77 20.75 6.32
C GLN A 179 8.58 20.40 7.23
N GLY A 180 8.42 19.10 7.48
CA GLY A 180 7.36 18.57 8.34
C GLY A 180 5.96 18.57 7.74
N VAL A 181 5.82 18.96 6.46
CA VAL A 181 4.54 18.86 5.73
C VAL A 181 4.27 17.39 5.37
N VAL A 182 3.06 16.94 5.69
CA VAL A 182 2.57 15.59 5.36
C VAL A 182 2.00 15.58 3.95
N LYS A 183 2.30 14.52 3.18
CA LYS A 183 1.76 14.27 1.84
C LYS A 183 1.17 12.85 1.76
N ILE A 184 -0.13 12.72 1.50
CA ILE A 184 -0.78 11.44 1.21
C ILE A 184 -0.32 10.97 -0.17
N ALA A 185 0.15 9.73 -0.30
CA ALA A 185 0.73 9.19 -1.53
C ALA A 185 0.18 7.79 -1.87
N ASP A 186 0.45 7.34 -3.09
CA ASP A 186 0.07 6.04 -3.66
C ASP A 186 -1.44 5.88 -3.90
N PHE A 187 -1.93 6.54 -4.95
CA PHE A 187 -3.34 6.54 -5.37
C PHE A 187 -3.73 5.33 -6.25
N GLY A 188 -2.87 4.31 -6.34
CA GLY A 188 -3.11 3.13 -7.19
C GLY A 188 -4.43 2.40 -6.90
N LEU A 189 -4.88 2.40 -5.65
CA LEU A 189 -6.15 1.81 -5.23
C LEU A 189 -7.29 2.80 -5.05
N ALA A 190 -7.04 4.11 -5.20
CA ALA A 190 -8.06 5.13 -5.02
C ALA A 190 -9.25 4.97 -5.98
N ARG A 191 -10.42 5.38 -5.53
CA ARG A 191 -11.67 5.35 -6.31
C ARG A 191 -12.47 6.63 -6.08
N VAL A 192 -13.11 7.08 -7.17
CA VAL A 192 -14.20 8.05 -7.06
C VAL A 192 -15.48 7.29 -6.72
N TYR A 193 -16.19 7.71 -5.69
CA TYR A 193 -17.45 7.12 -5.29
C TYR A 193 -18.59 8.14 -5.48
N GLN A 194 -19.77 7.67 -5.83
CA GLN A 194 -20.93 8.51 -6.13
C GLN A 194 -22.18 7.91 -5.50
N ALA A 195 -23.15 8.76 -5.16
CA ALA A 195 -24.47 8.31 -4.77
C ALA A 195 -25.36 8.11 -6.03
N PRO A 196 -26.11 6.99 -6.17
CA PRO A 196 -26.10 5.81 -5.28
C PRO A 196 -24.79 5.03 -5.37
N LEU A 197 -24.38 4.44 -4.25
CA LEU A 197 -23.13 3.67 -4.17
C LEU A 197 -23.18 2.51 -5.17
N LYS A 198 -22.19 2.46 -6.05
CA LYS A 198 -21.95 1.31 -6.93
C LYS A 198 -21.03 0.32 -6.25
N PRO A 199 -21.13 -1.00 -6.54
CA PRO A 199 -20.18 -1.97 -6.05
C PRO A 199 -18.78 -1.58 -6.48
N LEU A 200 -17.87 -1.44 -5.52
CA LEU A 200 -16.45 -1.19 -5.77
C LEU A 200 -15.74 -2.54 -5.75
N SER A 201 -15.33 -3.04 -6.91
CA SER A 201 -14.62 -4.31 -6.98
C SER A 201 -13.30 -4.25 -6.21
N ASP A 202 -13.09 -5.23 -5.36
CA ASP A 202 -11.79 -5.49 -4.76
C ASP A 202 -10.91 -6.14 -5.84
N ASN A 203 -9.81 -5.50 -6.22
CA ASN A 203 -8.97 -5.97 -7.32
C ASN A 203 -8.06 -7.14 -6.92
N GLY A 204 -8.34 -7.86 -5.84
CA GLY A 204 -7.53 -9.00 -5.40
C GLY A 204 -6.05 -8.66 -5.11
N VAL A 205 -5.72 -7.37 -4.97
CA VAL A 205 -4.34 -6.93 -4.76
C VAL A 205 -3.94 -7.23 -3.33
N VAL A 206 -2.80 -7.89 -3.20
CA VAL A 206 -2.14 -8.14 -1.92
C VAL A 206 -1.72 -6.81 -1.30
N VAL A 207 -2.53 -6.31 -0.38
CA VAL A 207 -2.29 -5.07 0.37
C VAL A 207 -2.18 -5.45 1.84
N THR A 208 -1.33 -4.76 2.59
CA THR A 208 -1.23 -4.96 4.04
C THR A 208 -2.61 -4.85 4.69
N ILE A 209 -3.12 -5.96 5.22
CA ILE A 209 -4.49 -6.05 5.76
C ILE A 209 -4.67 -5.39 7.13
N TRP A 210 -3.57 -5.00 7.79
CA TRP A 210 -3.57 -4.49 9.18
C TRP A 210 -4.36 -3.19 9.38
N TYR A 211 -4.54 -2.42 8.31
CA TYR A 211 -5.26 -1.13 8.29
C TYR A 211 -6.62 -1.25 7.61
N ARG A 212 -7.03 -2.45 7.20
CA ARG A 212 -8.28 -2.68 6.47
C ARG A 212 -9.48 -2.67 7.41
N ALA A 213 -10.50 -1.89 7.05
CA ALA A 213 -11.72 -1.75 7.84
C ALA A 213 -12.52 -3.07 7.93
N PRO A 214 -13.20 -3.33 9.05
CA PRO A 214 -13.89 -4.60 9.29
C PRO A 214 -14.98 -4.88 8.28
N GLU A 215 -15.71 -3.87 7.78
CA GLU A 215 -16.69 -4.05 6.71
C GLU A 215 -16.09 -4.60 5.43
N LEU A 216 -14.87 -4.20 5.07
CA LEU A 216 -14.16 -4.75 3.90
C LEU A 216 -13.70 -6.19 4.15
N LEU A 217 -13.20 -6.49 5.35
CA LEU A 217 -12.82 -7.86 5.74
C LEU A 217 -14.02 -8.80 5.75
N LEU A 218 -15.22 -8.27 6.05
CA LEU A 218 -16.49 -9.00 6.04
C LEU A 218 -17.17 -9.03 4.67
N GLY A 219 -16.50 -8.54 3.62
CA GLY A 219 -16.93 -8.68 2.24
C GLY A 219 -17.93 -7.63 1.76
N ALA A 220 -18.01 -6.45 2.40
CA ALA A 220 -18.82 -5.35 1.91
C ALA A 220 -18.41 -4.94 0.50
N LYS A 221 -19.38 -4.91 -0.42
CA LYS A 221 -19.18 -4.43 -1.80
C LYS A 221 -19.49 -2.94 -1.96
N HIS A 222 -20.30 -2.40 -1.06
CA HIS A 222 -20.68 -0.99 -1.02
C HIS A 222 -20.09 -0.39 0.25
N TYR A 223 -19.20 0.55 0.13
CA TYR A 223 -18.54 1.20 1.25
C TYR A 223 -18.23 2.67 0.94
N THR A 224 -17.95 3.43 1.95
CA THR A 224 -17.76 4.88 1.90
C THR A 224 -16.37 5.29 2.31
N SER A 225 -16.12 6.59 2.41
CA SER A 225 -14.89 7.18 2.97
C SER A 225 -14.59 6.76 4.41
N ALA A 226 -15.56 6.16 5.11
CA ALA A 226 -15.36 5.62 6.46
C ALA A 226 -14.25 4.55 6.54
N VAL A 227 -13.96 3.84 5.43
CA VAL A 227 -12.85 2.85 5.39
C VAL A 227 -11.49 3.52 5.58
N ASP A 228 -11.31 4.75 5.06
CA ASP A 228 -10.09 5.52 5.24
C ASP A 228 -9.96 6.02 6.69
N MET A 229 -11.09 6.42 7.32
CA MET A 229 -11.09 6.84 8.72
C MET A 229 -10.69 5.72 9.69
N TRP A 230 -11.08 4.48 9.40
CA TRP A 230 -10.57 3.31 10.13
C TRP A 230 -9.05 3.18 10.02
N ALA A 231 -8.52 3.27 8.80
CA ALA A 231 -7.08 3.21 8.57
C ALA A 231 -6.33 4.34 9.30
N VAL A 232 -6.88 5.56 9.31
CA VAL A 232 -6.33 6.69 10.10
C VAL A 232 -6.34 6.37 11.59
N GLY A 233 -7.41 5.76 12.12
CA GLY A 233 -7.47 5.29 13.50
C GLY A 233 -6.36 4.28 13.83
N CYS A 234 -6.11 3.32 12.94
CA CYS A 234 -5.00 2.36 13.08
C CYS A 234 -3.63 3.07 13.07
N ILE A 235 -3.41 4.02 12.13
CA ILE A 235 -2.19 4.82 12.05
C ILE A 235 -2.01 5.67 13.32
N PHE A 236 -3.08 6.29 13.82
CA PHE A 236 -3.04 7.10 15.03
C PHE A 236 -2.63 6.26 16.26
N ALA A 237 -3.24 5.08 16.43
CA ALA A 237 -2.85 4.16 17.50
C ALA A 237 -1.38 3.74 17.36
N GLU A 238 -0.89 3.53 16.14
CA GLU A 238 0.51 3.15 15.88
C GLU A 238 1.48 4.30 16.16
N LEU A 239 1.13 5.55 15.88
CA LEU A 239 1.91 6.73 16.29
C LEU A 239 2.01 6.85 17.83
N LEU A 240 0.96 6.46 18.56
CA LEU A 240 0.94 6.49 20.04
C LEU A 240 1.71 5.33 20.68
N THR A 241 1.67 4.14 20.08
CA THR A 241 2.18 2.90 20.68
C THR A 241 3.47 2.38 20.03
N LEU A 242 3.84 2.90 18.87
CA LEU A 242 4.95 2.47 18.00
C LEU A 242 4.79 1.03 17.47
N LYS A 243 3.58 0.48 17.54
CA LYS A 243 3.26 -0.89 17.09
C LYS A 243 1.95 -0.88 16.32
N PRO A 244 1.84 -1.66 15.22
CA PRO A 244 0.55 -1.85 14.56
C PRO A 244 -0.52 -2.32 15.53
N LEU A 245 -1.70 -1.69 15.50
CA LEU A 245 -2.78 -1.99 16.43
C LEU A 245 -3.37 -3.39 16.19
N PHE A 246 -3.57 -3.76 14.93
CA PHE A 246 -4.19 -5.02 14.51
C PHE A 246 -3.26 -5.78 13.56
N GLN A 247 -2.30 -6.52 14.09
CA GLN A 247 -1.30 -7.25 13.30
C GLN A 247 -1.73 -8.71 13.11
N GLY A 248 -2.62 -8.97 12.15
CA GLY A 248 -3.02 -10.30 11.73
C GLY A 248 -2.09 -10.93 10.70
N GLN A 249 -2.10 -12.24 10.62
CA GLN A 249 -1.42 -13.01 9.58
C GLN A 249 -2.26 -12.99 8.31
N GLU A 250 -1.63 -12.59 7.20
CA GLU A 250 -2.30 -12.54 5.90
C GLU A 250 -2.36 -13.93 5.27
N VAL A 251 -3.56 -14.33 4.85
CA VAL A 251 -3.77 -15.51 4.02
C VAL A 251 -3.65 -15.09 2.55
N LYS A 252 -2.74 -15.73 1.78
CA LYS A 252 -2.44 -15.39 0.37
C LYS A 252 -3.04 -16.35 -0.65
N ALA A 253 -4.04 -17.12 -0.30
CA ALA A 253 -4.74 -18.00 -1.25
C ALA A 253 -5.57 -17.18 -2.27
N ASN A 254 -5.68 -17.64 -3.52
CA ASN A 254 -6.44 -16.94 -4.56
C ASN A 254 -7.93 -17.36 -4.58
N PRO A 255 -8.84 -16.44 -4.98
CA PRO A 255 -8.63 -15.08 -5.45
C PRO A 255 -8.92 -13.97 -4.43
N ASN A 256 -9.27 -14.19 -3.22
CA ASN A 256 -9.49 -13.22 -2.14
C ASN A 256 -9.90 -13.94 -0.85
N PRO A 257 -8.95 -14.52 -0.13
CA PRO A 257 -9.28 -15.37 1.00
C PRO A 257 -9.82 -14.54 2.16
N PHE A 258 -10.73 -15.15 2.92
CA PHE A 258 -11.23 -14.58 4.15
C PHE A 258 -10.09 -14.43 5.18
N GLN A 259 -9.93 -13.24 5.73
CA GLN A 259 -8.83 -12.87 6.63
C GLN A 259 -9.24 -13.03 8.10
N LEU A 260 -9.47 -14.27 8.52
CA LEU A 260 -9.99 -14.60 9.85
C LEU A 260 -9.10 -14.09 11.00
N ASP A 261 -7.77 -14.27 10.89
CA ASP A 261 -6.84 -13.84 11.94
C ASP A 261 -6.84 -12.32 12.10
N GLN A 262 -6.98 -11.57 11.00
CA GLN A 262 -7.09 -10.12 11.07
C GLN A 262 -8.35 -9.68 11.84
N LEU A 263 -9.48 -10.31 11.61
CA LEU A 263 -10.72 -10.05 12.36
C LEU A 263 -10.58 -10.45 13.82
N ASP A 264 -9.95 -11.60 14.13
CA ASP A 264 -9.68 -12.03 15.51
C ASP A 264 -8.84 -10.97 16.28
N LYS A 265 -7.81 -10.38 15.64
CA LYS A 265 -7.02 -9.29 16.24
C LYS A 265 -7.86 -8.05 16.51
N ILE A 266 -8.77 -7.68 15.61
CA ILE A 266 -9.68 -6.54 15.80
C ILE A 266 -10.61 -6.83 16.98
N PHE A 267 -11.25 -7.99 17.00
CA PHE A 267 -12.20 -8.36 18.07
C PHE A 267 -11.51 -8.48 19.43
N LYS A 268 -10.27 -8.96 19.47
CA LYS A 268 -9.47 -9.03 20.70
C LYS A 268 -9.24 -7.67 21.33
N VAL A 269 -9.15 -6.60 20.55
CA VAL A 269 -8.87 -5.24 21.04
C VAL A 269 -10.17 -4.46 21.29
N LEU A 270 -11.14 -4.54 20.38
CA LEU A 270 -12.35 -3.71 20.44
C LEU A 270 -13.58 -4.43 21.02
N GLY A 271 -13.45 -5.71 21.33
CA GLY A 271 -14.58 -6.58 21.66
C GLY A 271 -15.30 -7.09 20.41
N HIS A 272 -16.10 -8.13 20.58
CA HIS A 272 -16.91 -8.67 19.50
C HIS A 272 -18.04 -7.70 19.12
N PRO A 273 -18.22 -7.34 17.83
CA PRO A 273 -19.30 -6.44 17.44
C PRO A 273 -20.67 -7.09 17.63
N THR A 274 -21.65 -6.29 18.05
CA THR A 274 -23.02 -6.72 18.23
C THR A 274 -23.95 -6.06 17.21
N GLN A 275 -25.07 -6.69 16.91
CA GLN A 275 -26.07 -6.13 16.00
C GLN A 275 -26.66 -4.81 16.53
N GLU A 276 -26.70 -4.61 17.84
CA GLU A 276 -27.16 -3.35 18.45
C GLU A 276 -26.23 -2.17 18.11
N LYS A 277 -24.92 -2.43 18.19
CA LYS A 277 -23.89 -1.42 17.85
C LYS A 277 -23.76 -1.22 16.35
N TRP A 278 -23.90 -2.30 15.58
CA TRP A 278 -23.76 -2.30 14.13
C TRP A 278 -24.92 -3.04 13.44
N PRO A 279 -26.05 -2.36 13.19
CA PRO A 279 -27.27 -2.99 12.65
C PRO A 279 -27.09 -3.74 11.32
N MET A 280 -26.24 -3.20 10.42
CA MET A 280 -25.99 -3.80 9.11
C MET A 280 -25.03 -5.00 9.13
N LEU A 281 -24.45 -5.34 10.28
CA LEU A 281 -23.47 -6.41 10.44
C LEU A 281 -23.94 -7.75 9.90
N VAL A 282 -25.21 -8.11 10.18
CA VAL A 282 -25.82 -9.39 9.77
C VAL A 282 -25.99 -9.53 8.26
N ASN A 283 -25.91 -8.43 7.51
CA ASN A 283 -26.03 -8.42 6.05
C ASN A 283 -24.69 -8.56 5.34
N LEU A 284 -23.57 -8.58 6.08
CA LEU A 284 -22.25 -8.72 5.49
C LEU A 284 -21.97 -10.17 5.10
N PRO A 285 -21.43 -10.40 3.88
CA PRO A 285 -21.33 -11.75 3.30
C PRO A 285 -20.61 -12.77 4.21
N HIS A 286 -19.48 -12.37 4.81
CA HIS A 286 -18.67 -13.26 5.63
C HIS A 286 -19.10 -13.33 7.09
N TRP A 287 -20.06 -12.51 7.52
CA TRP A 287 -20.51 -12.53 8.91
C TRP A 287 -21.22 -13.83 9.29
N GLN A 288 -22.11 -14.29 8.44
CA GLN A 288 -22.87 -15.49 8.72
C GLN A 288 -22.11 -16.78 8.42
N SER A 289 -21.28 -16.80 7.36
CA SER A 289 -20.60 -18.00 6.90
C SER A 289 -19.29 -18.29 7.64
N ASP A 290 -18.51 -17.24 7.92
CA ASP A 290 -17.11 -17.41 8.27
C ASP A 290 -16.78 -16.97 9.71
N VAL A 291 -17.48 -15.95 10.24
CA VAL A 291 -17.16 -15.40 11.57
C VAL A 291 -17.59 -16.31 12.72
N GLN A 292 -18.51 -17.25 12.49
CA GLN A 292 -18.91 -18.24 13.50
C GLN A 292 -17.74 -19.09 14.04
N HIS A 293 -16.60 -19.13 13.33
CA HIS A 293 -15.38 -19.77 13.79
C HIS A 293 -14.66 -18.97 14.89
N ILE A 294 -15.00 -17.69 15.05
CA ILE A 294 -14.51 -16.85 16.15
C ILE A 294 -15.50 -16.99 17.32
N GLN A 295 -15.05 -17.55 18.42
CA GLN A 295 -15.89 -17.74 19.61
C GLN A 295 -16.44 -16.41 20.11
N ARG A 296 -17.78 -16.24 20.13
CA ARG A 296 -18.47 -14.99 20.48
C ARG A 296 -18.12 -14.47 21.89
N HIS A 297 -17.97 -15.37 22.87
CA HIS A 297 -17.69 -15.03 24.26
C HIS A 297 -16.19 -14.91 24.58
N LYS A 298 -15.32 -14.96 23.57
CA LYS A 298 -13.87 -14.83 23.78
C LYS A 298 -13.46 -13.38 24.03
N TYR A 299 -14.21 -12.42 23.49
CA TYR A 299 -13.88 -11.00 23.48
C TYR A 299 -15.11 -10.14 23.79
N ASP A 300 -15.57 -10.17 25.04
CA ASP A 300 -16.76 -9.41 25.44
C ASP A 300 -16.44 -7.94 25.70
N ASP A 301 -15.22 -7.63 26.13
CA ASP A 301 -14.80 -6.29 26.54
C ASP A 301 -13.96 -5.56 25.50
N ASN A 302 -14.13 -4.24 25.44
CA ASN A 302 -13.26 -3.35 24.71
C ASN A 302 -11.98 -3.07 25.50
N ALA A 303 -10.85 -3.60 25.04
CA ALA A 303 -9.54 -3.47 25.64
C ALA A 303 -8.69 -2.32 25.06
N LEU A 304 -9.24 -1.48 24.16
CA LEU A 304 -8.49 -0.44 23.45
C LEU A 304 -7.74 0.48 24.42
N GLY A 305 -8.40 0.93 25.51
CA GLY A 305 -7.78 1.79 26.50
C GLY A 305 -6.54 1.17 27.16
N ASN A 306 -6.56 -0.14 27.42
CA ASN A 306 -5.43 -0.87 27.97
C ASN A 306 -4.29 -0.99 26.96
N VAL A 307 -4.61 -1.21 25.67
CA VAL A 307 -3.61 -1.34 24.59
C VAL A 307 -2.88 -0.03 24.36
N VAL A 308 -3.61 1.08 24.26
CA VAL A 308 -3.03 2.41 24.03
C VAL A 308 -2.60 3.12 25.32
N ARG A 309 -2.88 2.53 26.50
CA ARG A 309 -2.58 3.06 27.82
C ARG A 309 -3.18 4.46 28.08
N LEU A 310 -4.40 4.66 27.62
CA LEU A 310 -5.14 5.91 27.78
C LEU A 310 -6.45 5.67 28.54
N SER A 311 -6.78 6.61 29.41
CA SER A 311 -8.08 6.63 30.09
C SER A 311 -9.20 6.97 29.12
N SER A 312 -10.39 6.42 29.30
CA SER A 312 -11.59 6.72 28.53
C SER A 312 -12.02 8.19 28.60
N LYS A 313 -11.55 8.93 29.60
CA LYS A 313 -11.79 10.39 29.74
C LYS A 313 -10.79 11.25 28.96
N ASN A 314 -9.77 10.63 28.36
CA ASN A 314 -8.74 11.36 27.61
C ASN A 314 -9.26 11.70 26.21
N PRO A 315 -9.23 12.98 25.75
CA PRO A 315 -9.65 13.37 24.40
C PRO A 315 -8.93 12.64 23.28
N THR A 316 -7.67 12.20 23.49
CA THR A 316 -6.93 11.35 22.56
C THR A 316 -7.62 10.01 22.37
N PHE A 317 -8.06 9.39 23.49
CA PHE A 317 -8.80 8.14 23.46
C PHE A 317 -10.19 8.29 22.82
N ASP A 318 -10.89 9.37 23.13
CA ASP A 318 -12.22 9.65 22.58
C ASP A 318 -12.16 9.79 21.05
N LEU A 319 -11.21 10.58 20.52
CA LEU A 319 -11.02 10.69 19.06
C LEU A 319 -10.67 9.34 18.44
N LEU A 320 -9.73 8.60 19.03
CA LEU A 320 -9.29 7.30 18.53
C LEU A 320 -10.46 6.30 18.49
N SER A 321 -11.26 6.23 19.54
CA SER A 321 -12.41 5.32 19.63
C SER A 321 -13.48 5.65 18.59
N LYS A 322 -13.72 6.95 18.30
CA LYS A 322 -14.63 7.39 17.24
C LYS A 322 -14.14 7.05 15.82
N MET A 323 -12.80 7.00 15.61
CA MET A 323 -12.21 6.54 14.34
C MET A 323 -12.32 5.03 14.16
N LEU A 324 -12.30 4.27 15.27
CA LEU A 324 -12.37 2.81 15.29
C LEU A 324 -13.77 2.29 15.60
N GLU A 325 -14.81 3.11 15.37
CA GLU A 325 -16.21 2.67 15.48
C GLU A 325 -16.49 1.59 14.43
N TYR A 326 -17.14 0.48 14.86
CA TYR A 326 -17.48 -0.63 13.97
C TYR A 326 -18.45 -0.23 12.86
N ASP A 327 -19.55 0.46 13.24
CA ASP A 327 -20.53 0.91 12.29
C ASP A 327 -19.99 2.05 11.42
N PRO A 328 -19.77 1.84 10.10
CA PRO A 328 -19.24 2.88 9.23
C PRO A 328 -20.11 4.15 9.19
N GLN A 329 -21.41 4.05 9.51
CA GLN A 329 -22.32 5.20 9.54
C GLN A 329 -22.14 6.06 10.80
N LYS A 330 -21.65 5.48 11.88
CA LYS A 330 -21.34 6.15 13.16
C LYS A 330 -19.90 6.60 13.26
N ARG A 331 -19.03 6.02 12.43
CA ARG A 331 -17.59 6.35 12.42
C ARG A 331 -17.38 7.82 12.07
N ILE A 332 -16.55 8.51 12.86
CA ILE A 332 -16.27 9.93 12.68
C ILE A 332 -15.72 10.23 11.28
N THR A 333 -16.17 11.32 10.64
CA THR A 333 -15.63 11.79 9.37
C THR A 333 -14.36 12.61 9.56
N ALA A 334 -13.58 12.83 8.49
CA ALA A 334 -12.38 13.65 8.57
C ALA A 334 -12.69 15.10 8.99
N ALA A 335 -13.77 15.68 8.49
CA ALA A 335 -14.23 17.01 8.88
C ALA A 335 -14.58 17.09 10.37
N GLN A 336 -15.35 16.15 10.88
CA GLN A 336 -15.70 16.10 12.30
C GLN A 336 -14.49 15.85 13.20
N ALA A 337 -13.53 15.03 12.73
CA ALA A 337 -12.31 14.75 13.47
C ALA A 337 -11.42 16.01 13.60
N LEU A 338 -11.34 16.85 12.57
CA LEU A 338 -10.59 18.10 12.61
C LEU A 338 -11.18 19.11 13.63
N GLU A 339 -12.49 19.04 13.89
CA GLU A 339 -13.17 19.90 14.88
C GLU A 339 -13.13 19.32 16.30
N HIS A 340 -12.54 18.13 16.49
CA HIS A 340 -12.52 17.46 17.77
C HIS A 340 -11.67 18.21 18.82
N GLU A 341 -12.07 18.12 20.10
CA GLU A 341 -11.39 18.74 21.24
C GLU A 341 -9.90 18.41 21.29
N TYR A 342 -9.48 17.23 20.88
CA TYR A 342 -8.08 16.80 20.82
C TYR A 342 -7.18 17.83 20.13
N PHE A 343 -7.65 18.45 19.02
CA PHE A 343 -6.88 19.46 18.28
C PHE A 343 -6.99 20.89 18.83
N ARG A 344 -7.89 21.12 19.80
CA ARG A 344 -8.05 22.41 20.48
C ARG A 344 -7.23 22.52 21.76
N MET A 345 -6.72 21.40 22.25
CA MET A 345 -5.86 21.36 23.45
C MET A 345 -4.40 21.50 23.10
N GLU A 346 -3.63 22.09 24.01
CA GLU A 346 -2.16 22.16 23.89
C GLU A 346 -1.51 20.74 23.93
N PRO A 347 -0.42 20.50 23.22
CA PRO A 347 0.14 21.40 22.22
C PRO A 347 -0.76 21.48 20.99
N LEU A 348 -0.95 22.70 20.43
CA LEU A 348 -1.72 22.86 19.20
C LEU A 348 -0.95 22.27 18.02
N PRO A 349 -1.65 21.71 16.99
CA PRO A 349 -0.99 21.20 15.81
C PRO A 349 -0.40 22.31 14.95
N GLY A 350 0.66 22.01 14.22
CA GLY A 350 1.31 22.96 13.32
C GLY A 350 1.68 22.35 11.96
N ARG A 351 2.00 23.23 11.02
CA ARG A 351 2.37 22.87 9.65
C ARG A 351 3.71 22.10 9.60
N ASN A 352 4.69 22.46 10.42
CA ASN A 352 5.92 21.69 10.56
C ASN A 352 5.77 20.67 11.69
N ALA A 353 5.52 19.42 11.34
CA ALA A 353 5.40 18.33 12.31
C ALA A 353 6.75 17.86 12.88
N LEU A 354 7.87 18.23 12.27
CA LEU A 354 9.22 17.81 12.62
C LEU A 354 9.99 18.88 13.40
N VAL A 355 9.38 19.42 14.46
CA VAL A 355 10.05 20.41 15.31
C VAL A 355 10.99 19.70 16.27
N PRO A 356 12.25 20.18 16.43
CA PRO A 356 13.19 19.64 17.41
C PRO A 356 12.63 19.76 18.83
N SER A 357 12.97 18.80 19.68
CA SER A 357 12.56 18.80 21.10
C SER A 357 13.20 19.94 21.90
N SER A 358 14.34 20.48 21.44
CA SER A 358 15.05 21.61 22.04
C SER A 358 15.56 22.56 20.97
N PRO A 359 15.63 23.88 21.25
CA PRO A 359 16.22 24.85 20.33
C PRO A 359 17.68 24.48 20.03
N GLY A 360 17.99 24.33 18.74
CA GLY A 360 19.32 23.95 18.26
C GLY A 360 19.52 22.47 17.95
N ASP A 361 18.61 21.58 18.35
CA ASP A 361 18.64 20.20 17.95
C ASP A 361 18.18 20.04 16.50
N LYS A 362 18.90 19.22 15.73
CA LYS A 362 18.46 18.82 14.39
C LYS A 362 17.52 17.63 14.52
N VAL A 363 16.41 17.66 13.78
CA VAL A 363 15.55 16.49 13.62
C VAL A 363 16.23 15.53 12.67
N ASN A 364 16.80 14.46 13.22
CA ASN A 364 17.52 13.44 12.46
C ASN A 364 16.67 12.17 12.28
N TYR A 365 15.60 12.27 11.50
CA TYR A 365 14.91 11.05 11.05
C TYR A 365 15.69 10.41 9.89
N PRO A 366 15.68 9.07 9.80
CA PRO A 366 16.34 8.37 8.70
C PRO A 366 15.71 8.78 7.37
N THR A 367 16.54 9.12 6.40
CA THR A 367 16.12 9.24 5.01
C THR A 367 16.01 7.85 4.38
N ARG A 368 15.27 7.74 3.30
CA ARG A 368 15.14 6.48 2.58
C ARG A 368 16.50 6.02 2.05
N PRO A 369 16.85 4.74 2.19
CA PRO A 369 18.07 4.21 1.59
C PRO A 369 18.00 4.32 0.07
N VAL A 370 19.11 4.69 -0.55
CA VAL A 370 19.24 4.82 -2.00
C VAL A 370 20.13 3.69 -2.51
N ASP A 371 19.55 2.81 -3.33
CA ASP A 371 20.29 1.77 -4.04
C ASP A 371 20.78 2.31 -5.39
N THR A 372 22.08 2.58 -5.49
CA THR A 372 22.74 3.10 -6.69
C THR A 372 23.13 2.03 -7.69
N THR A 373 22.92 0.74 -7.38
CA THR A 373 23.30 -0.38 -8.23
C THR A 373 22.21 -0.79 -9.22
N THR A 374 20.96 -0.39 -8.96
CA THR A 374 19.80 -0.67 -9.84
C THR A 374 19.59 0.48 -10.81
N ASP A 375 19.65 0.19 -12.10
CA ASP A 375 19.33 1.16 -13.17
C ASP A 375 17.82 1.40 -13.31
N ILE A 376 17.43 2.38 -14.13
CA ILE A 376 16.00 2.74 -14.30
C ILE A 376 15.19 1.62 -14.99
N GLU A 377 15.85 0.68 -15.62
CA GLU A 377 15.21 -0.49 -16.22
C GLU A 377 14.96 -1.60 -15.22
N GLY A 378 15.57 -1.49 -14.03
CA GLY A 378 15.47 -2.48 -12.96
C GLY A 378 16.53 -3.56 -13.03
N THR A 379 17.57 -3.35 -13.86
CA THR A 379 18.70 -4.25 -14.00
C THR A 379 19.77 -3.91 -12.97
N THR A 380 20.22 -4.90 -12.20
CA THR A 380 21.29 -4.70 -11.21
C THR A 380 22.64 -4.90 -11.88
N SER A 381 23.50 -3.87 -11.93
CA SER A 381 24.87 -4.00 -12.40
C SER A 381 25.75 -4.60 -11.31
N LEU A 382 26.28 -5.80 -11.55
CA LEU A 382 27.25 -6.49 -10.68
C LEU A 382 28.69 -6.00 -10.94
N GLN A 383 28.98 -4.71 -10.90
CA GLN A 383 30.37 -4.25 -10.91
C GLN A 383 30.66 -3.22 -9.81
N PRO A 384 31.55 -3.52 -8.86
CA PRO A 384 32.13 -2.51 -8.01
C PRO A 384 33.10 -1.68 -8.85
N SER A 385 32.86 -0.38 -8.96
CA SER A 385 33.82 0.56 -9.53
C SER A 385 35.09 0.57 -8.68
N GLN A 386 36.17 0.01 -9.19
CA GLN A 386 37.52 0.26 -8.68
C GLN A 386 37.85 1.71 -8.97
N SER A 387 37.90 2.53 -7.96
CA SER A 387 38.57 3.84 -8.03
C SER A 387 40.08 3.62 -8.15
N ALA A 388 40.60 3.83 -9.35
CA ALA A 388 42.03 3.89 -9.60
C ALA A 388 42.58 5.16 -8.95
N SER A 389 43.27 5.03 -7.82
CA SER A 389 44.18 6.05 -7.33
C SER A 389 45.50 5.86 -8.04
N SER A 390 45.85 6.77 -8.96
CA SER A 390 47.19 6.91 -9.52
C SER A 390 48.15 7.44 -8.43
N GLY A 391 48.97 6.55 -7.89
CA GLY A 391 50.12 6.91 -7.04
C GLY A 391 51.38 6.51 -7.72
N ASN A 392 52.27 7.49 -8.02
CA ASN A 392 53.60 7.34 -8.59
C ASN A 392 54.46 6.42 -7.73
N ALA A 393 55.08 5.43 -8.35
CA ALA A 393 56.11 4.59 -7.78
C ALA A 393 57.51 5.13 -8.13
N VAL A 394 58.38 5.25 -7.13
CA VAL A 394 59.83 5.39 -7.25
C VAL A 394 60.44 4.11 -6.72
N PRO A 395 61.49 3.51 -7.38
CA PRO A 395 61.99 2.20 -7.02
C PRO A 395 63.17 2.29 -6.02
N GLY A 396 63.23 1.36 -5.09
CA GLY A 396 64.36 1.26 -4.17
C GLY A 396 64.42 -0.03 -3.36
N ASN A 397 65.32 -0.94 -3.79
CA ASN A 397 66.07 -1.96 -3.05
C ASN A 397 65.43 -2.95 -2.08
N MET A 398 65.54 -4.21 -2.45
CA MET A 398 65.65 -5.40 -1.58
C MET A 398 67.00 -5.43 -0.78
N PRO A 399 67.14 -6.16 0.38
CA PRO A 399 67.04 -7.62 0.41
C PRO A 399 66.52 -8.25 1.75
N GLY A 400 65.93 -9.42 1.63
CA GLY A 400 66.15 -10.72 2.27
C GLY A 400 65.83 -10.94 3.77
N PRO A 401 65.76 -12.20 4.20
CA PRO A 401 64.55 -12.80 4.74
C PRO A 401 64.61 -13.02 6.26
N HIS A 402 63.52 -13.23 6.99
CA HIS A 402 63.48 -14.15 8.13
C HIS A 402 62.09 -14.23 8.82
N VAL A 403 61.72 -15.49 8.99
CA VAL A 403 61.07 -16.13 10.16
C VAL A 403 59.55 -16.10 10.25
N VAL A 404 59.05 -17.28 9.97
CA VAL A 404 57.75 -17.87 10.28
C VAL A 404 57.45 -17.85 11.78
N THR A 405 56.29 -17.33 12.20
CA THR A 405 55.66 -17.83 13.42
C THR A 405 54.16 -17.98 13.17
N ASN A 406 53.76 -19.23 13.18
CA ASN A 406 52.37 -19.70 13.21
C ASN A 406 51.65 -19.20 14.46
N ARG A 407 50.48 -18.62 14.29
CA ARG A 407 49.41 -18.67 15.30
C ARG A 407 48.10 -19.02 14.62
N PRO A 408 47.35 -19.99 15.17
CA PRO A 408 46.15 -20.54 14.52
C PRO A 408 44.90 -19.70 14.80
N MET A 409 44.06 -19.60 13.80
CA MET A 409 42.66 -19.11 13.88
C MET A 409 41.82 -20.07 14.72
N PRO A 410 40.89 -19.59 15.51
CA PRO A 410 39.90 -20.46 16.17
C PRO A 410 38.85 -20.94 15.18
N ARG A 411 38.64 -22.23 15.12
CA ARG A 411 37.55 -22.91 14.41
C ARG A 411 36.24 -22.70 15.13
N PRO A 412 35.10 -22.70 14.41
CA PRO A 412 33.79 -22.65 15.03
C PRO A 412 33.46 -23.97 15.73
N MET A 413 32.89 -23.86 16.91
CA MET A 413 32.44 -25.01 17.71
C MET A 413 31.33 -25.77 17.03
N HIS A 414 31.54 -27.05 16.80
CA HIS A 414 30.53 -28.06 16.52
C HIS A 414 29.62 -28.24 17.74
N MET A 415 28.33 -28.03 17.56
CA MET A 415 27.32 -28.55 18.47
C MET A 415 27.28 -30.08 18.38
N VAL A 416 27.53 -30.68 19.52
CA VAL A 416 27.46 -32.11 19.75
C VAL A 416 26.02 -32.56 19.69
N GLY A 417 25.75 -33.59 18.89
CA GLY A 417 24.44 -34.18 18.69
C GLY A 417 23.91 -34.83 19.97
N MET A 418 22.65 -34.58 20.26
CA MET A 418 21.83 -35.39 21.17
C MET A 418 21.27 -36.57 20.39
N GLN A 419 21.64 -37.76 20.87
CA GLN A 419 21.23 -39.06 20.39
C GLN A 419 19.70 -39.23 20.45
N ARG A 420 19.15 -39.71 19.37
CA ARG A 420 17.81 -40.33 19.31
C ARG A 420 17.83 -41.67 20.05
N VAL A 421 16.96 -41.83 21.03
CA VAL A 421 16.60 -43.10 21.63
C VAL A 421 15.40 -43.66 20.85
N PRO A 422 15.44 -44.92 20.37
CA PRO A 422 14.29 -45.50 19.73
C PRO A 422 13.30 -46.04 20.78
N PRO A 423 11.98 -46.06 20.50
CA PRO A 423 11.02 -46.71 21.38
C PRO A 423 11.07 -48.21 21.18
N SER A 424 11.34 -48.92 22.25
CA SER A 424 11.18 -50.35 22.38
C SER A 424 9.72 -50.76 22.27
N GLY A 425 9.49 -51.82 21.47
CA GLY A 425 8.22 -52.45 21.25
C GLY A 425 7.79 -53.37 22.37
N MET A 426 6.58 -53.80 22.25
CA MET A 426 5.93 -55.07 22.57
C MET A 426 4.45 -54.82 22.81
N ALA A 427 3.55 -55.48 22.38
CA ALA A 427 3.13 -56.77 21.86
C ALA A 427 1.61 -56.61 21.71
N GLY A 428 1.03 -56.87 20.66
CA GLY A 428 0.58 -58.06 20.03
C GLY A 428 -0.58 -58.75 20.77
N TYR A 429 -1.82 -58.53 20.32
CA TYR A 429 -2.83 -59.57 20.30
C TYR A 429 -3.80 -59.34 19.13
N ASN A 430 -3.68 -60.26 18.21
CA ASN A 430 -4.61 -60.60 17.18
C ASN A 430 -5.86 -61.24 17.82
N LEU A 431 -7.07 -60.93 17.30
CA LEU A 431 -8.15 -61.89 17.13
C LEU A 431 -9.34 -61.23 16.40
N ASN A 432 -9.50 -61.58 15.16
CA ASN A 432 -10.77 -61.76 14.48
C ASN A 432 -11.15 -63.26 14.65
N PRO A 433 -12.35 -63.80 14.41
CA PRO A 433 -13.41 -63.33 13.53
C PRO A 433 -14.86 -63.63 13.99
N SER A 434 -15.79 -63.23 13.13
CA SER A 434 -17.08 -63.91 12.83
C SER A 434 -18.31 -63.58 13.69
N GLY A 435 -19.35 -63.24 12.94
CA GLY A 435 -20.68 -63.79 13.18
C GLY A 435 -21.83 -62.85 12.86
N MET A 436 -22.31 -62.91 11.66
CA MET A 436 -23.69 -63.19 11.21
C MET A 436 -24.88 -62.49 11.86
N GLY A 437 -25.71 -61.97 10.96
CA GLY A 437 -27.17 -61.95 11.03
C GLY A 437 -27.75 -60.53 11.04
N GLY A 438 -28.42 -60.04 10.08
CA GLY A 438 -29.51 -60.56 9.29
C GLY A 438 -30.65 -59.59 9.42
N GLY A 439 -31.20 -59.13 8.32
CA GLY A 439 -32.59 -58.76 8.30
C GLY A 439 -32.97 -57.43 7.69
N MET A 440 -33.17 -57.40 6.40
CA MET A 440 -34.38 -56.96 5.66
C MET A 440 -34.67 -55.46 5.51
N ASN A 441 -34.47 -55.02 4.29
CA ASN A 441 -35.35 -54.09 3.53
C ASN A 441 -36.75 -54.67 3.35
N PRO A 442 -37.83 -53.95 2.99
CA PRO A 442 -37.93 -53.43 1.64
C PRO A 442 -38.80 -52.17 1.39
N SER A 443 -38.67 -51.72 0.18
CA SER A 443 -39.63 -51.08 -0.75
C SER A 443 -39.83 -49.57 -0.59
N GLY A 444 -39.85 -48.75 -1.63
CA GLY A 444 -39.98 -48.98 -3.05
C GLY A 444 -39.85 -47.66 -3.82
N ILE A 445 -39.29 -47.83 -4.99
CA ILE A 445 -39.18 -46.84 -6.09
C ILE A 445 -40.57 -46.72 -6.78
N PRO A 446 -40.95 -45.68 -7.57
CA PRO A 446 -40.25 -45.47 -8.84
C PRO A 446 -40.05 -44.02 -9.34
N MET A 447 -39.09 -43.95 -10.26
CA MET A 447 -38.84 -42.89 -11.24
C MET A 447 -40.06 -42.64 -12.14
N GLN A 448 -40.20 -41.40 -12.63
CA GLN A 448 -40.62 -41.16 -14.02
C GLN A 448 -39.95 -39.92 -14.61
N ARG A 449 -39.36 -40.16 -15.77
CA ARG A 449 -38.89 -39.23 -16.81
C ARG A 449 -40.08 -38.62 -17.57
N GLY A 450 -39.85 -37.45 -18.19
CA GLY A 450 -40.61 -36.97 -19.34
C GLY A 450 -40.51 -35.45 -19.46
N VAL A 451 -39.66 -34.96 -20.27
CA VAL A 451 -39.66 -34.57 -21.70
C VAL A 451 -40.26 -33.18 -21.97
N ALA A 452 -39.45 -32.43 -22.70
CA ALA A 452 -39.58 -31.11 -23.28
C ALA A 452 -40.91 -30.80 -24.01
N ASN A 453 -41.30 -29.52 -24.08
CA ASN A 453 -41.59 -28.83 -25.35
C ASN A 453 -42.02 -27.36 -25.10
N GLN A 454 -41.33 -26.44 -25.75
CA GLN A 454 -41.69 -25.53 -26.85
C GLN A 454 -42.87 -24.58 -26.64
N ALA A 455 -42.48 -23.31 -26.72
CA ALA A 455 -42.97 -22.21 -27.53
C ALA A 455 -44.50 -22.00 -27.62
N GLN A 456 -44.92 -20.78 -27.32
CA GLN A 456 -45.69 -20.01 -28.32
C GLN A 456 -45.87 -18.54 -27.87
N GLN A 457 -45.65 -17.68 -28.86
CA GLN A 457 -45.97 -16.28 -28.92
C GLN A 457 -47.50 -16.04 -28.83
N SER A 458 -47.93 -14.94 -28.25
CA SER A 458 -49.04 -14.19 -28.81
C SER A 458 -49.01 -12.70 -28.43
N ARG A 459 -49.09 -11.92 -29.49
CA ARG A 459 -49.27 -10.48 -29.58
C ARG A 459 -50.70 -10.08 -29.24
N ARG A 460 -50.84 -8.75 -28.99
CA ARG A 460 -51.99 -7.85 -29.16
C ARG A 460 -52.52 -7.28 -27.84
N LYS A 461 -52.86 -6.02 -27.65
CA LYS A 461 -53.10 -4.82 -28.50
C LYS A 461 -53.25 -3.64 -27.52
N ASP A 462 -52.78 -2.48 -27.87
CA ASP A 462 -53.26 -1.20 -27.39
C ASP A 462 -54.73 -0.97 -27.81
N PRO A 463 -55.51 -0.08 -27.17
CA PRO A 463 -55.37 1.34 -27.47
C PRO A 463 -55.77 2.34 -26.35
N GLY A 464 -55.24 3.56 -26.42
CA GLY A 464 -56.05 4.73 -26.49
C GLY A 464 -55.95 5.80 -25.40
N MET A 465 -55.33 6.90 -25.73
CA MET A 465 -55.68 8.32 -25.47
C MET A 465 -55.97 8.82 -24.06
N GLY A 466 -55.28 9.91 -23.69
CA GLY A 466 -55.66 10.87 -22.66
C GLY A 466 -54.62 11.98 -22.46
N MET A 467 -54.86 13.10 -23.12
CA MET A 467 -54.14 14.39 -23.00
C MET A 467 -54.24 14.99 -21.59
N GLY A 468 -53.26 15.79 -21.21
CA GLY A 468 -53.44 16.86 -20.21
C GLY A 468 -52.16 17.17 -19.44
N GLY A 469 -51.40 18.15 -19.80
CA GLY A 469 -51.36 19.45 -19.18
C GLY A 469 -50.12 19.67 -18.34
N TYR A 470 -49.11 20.34 -18.87
CA TYR A 470 -48.08 21.07 -18.13
C TYR A 470 -48.63 22.34 -17.52
N PRO A 471 -48.10 22.80 -16.37
CA PRO A 471 -47.78 24.21 -16.26
C PRO A 471 -46.35 24.46 -15.65
N PRO A 472 -45.88 25.72 -15.63
CA PRO A 472 -44.53 26.05 -16.02
C PRO A 472 -43.55 26.42 -14.86
N GLN A 473 -42.31 26.59 -15.24
CA GLN A 473 -41.16 27.07 -14.45
C GLN A 473 -41.44 28.43 -13.76
N GLN A 474 -40.97 28.56 -12.52
CA GLN A 474 -40.59 29.85 -11.95
C GLN A 474 -39.11 29.85 -11.59
N LYS A 475 -38.42 30.73 -12.30
CA LYS A 475 -37.11 31.28 -11.93
C LYS A 475 -37.27 32.18 -10.69
N GLN A 476 -36.45 32.00 -9.67
CA GLN A 476 -36.13 33.12 -8.81
C GLN A 476 -34.62 33.20 -8.56
N ARG A 477 -34.17 34.41 -8.73
CA ARG A 477 -32.80 34.90 -8.58
C ARG A 477 -32.48 35.25 -7.11
N ARG A 478 -31.21 35.10 -6.80
CA ARG A 478 -30.34 35.95 -5.92
C ARG A 478 -30.86 36.30 -4.50
N PHE A 479 -30.14 35.86 -3.49
CA PHE A 479 -29.11 36.69 -2.82
C PHE A 479 -28.01 35.80 -2.32
#